data_2d826e338cd8eda041f156eb0a5392c7
#
_entry.id   2d826e338cd8eda041f156eb0a5392c7
#
_cell.length_a   1.000
_cell.length_b   1.000
_cell.length_c   1.000
_cell.angle_alpha   90.00
_cell.angle_beta   90.00
_cell.angle_gamma   90.00
#
_symmetry.space_group_name_H-M   'P 1'
#
loop_
_entity.id
_entity.type
_entity.pdbx_description
1 polymer ?
#
loop_
_entity_poly.entity_id
_entity_poly.type
_entity_poly.pdbx_seq_one_letter_code
_entity_poly.pdbx_strand_id
1 'polypeptide(L)'
;MAKFELKLPKMGESVAEATITSWLKNVGDTIEMDEPVLEIATDKVDSEVPSEVDGTLVEILFQVDDVVQVGQTIAIIEIAGEDSGDAPAAATESELAASTPEITTAAAEVENQIKQVTESVSYEDSDAFYSPLVKNIAKEENISLSELESISGTGKDGRVTKDDILKYVADKKSGKVATTSTAPKSPAAPAPASNAAAPKQAPTATPISVNGEDEIIEMTRMGKLIAHHMVASVQTSAHVQSFIECDVTNIWNWRKKHKDGFKQREGENLTFTPIFMEAVAQALKEFPLMNVAIDGDRIIKRKNINLGMAAALPDGNLIVPVIKNADQLNLVGMAKSVNDLANRSRTGKLKPDDTQGGTYTVTNVGTFGSVLGTPIINQPQVGILALGAIRKVPAVVETPEGDFIGIRMKMFLSHSYDHRVVNGALGGKFVQRVAQLLEAFDVNRTV
;
A
#
# COMPACT_ATOMS: atom_id res chain seq x y z
N MET A 1 28.27 11.00 -34.85
CA MET A 1 27.36 9.93 -34.44
C MET A 1 26.63 10.40 -33.19
N ALA A 2 25.32 10.46 -33.24
CA ALA A 2 24.50 10.91 -32.12
C ALA A 2 24.30 9.77 -31.13
N LYS A 3 24.41 10.04 -29.82
CA LYS A 3 24.12 9.08 -28.77
C LYS A 3 22.71 9.28 -28.29
N PHE A 4 21.89 8.23 -28.30
CA PHE A 4 20.53 8.21 -27.77
C PHE A 4 20.53 7.51 -26.43
N GLU A 5 19.89 8.12 -25.44
CA GLU A 5 19.74 7.54 -24.11
C GLU A 5 18.42 6.77 -24.04
N LEU A 6 18.47 5.45 -24.03
CA LEU A 6 17.32 4.60 -23.81
C LEU A 6 16.89 4.72 -22.34
N LYS A 7 15.71 5.26 -22.10
CA LYS A 7 15.14 5.45 -20.75
C LYS A 7 14.05 4.43 -20.48
N LEU A 8 13.91 4.04 -19.22
CA LEU A 8 12.82 3.18 -18.80
C LEU A 8 11.46 3.88 -18.98
N PRO A 9 10.58 3.42 -19.89
CA PRO A 9 9.29 4.05 -20.14
C PRO A 9 8.34 3.91 -18.95
N LYS A 10 7.32 4.76 -18.89
CA LYS A 10 6.25 4.64 -17.88
C LYS A 10 5.35 3.44 -18.18
N MET A 11 5.38 2.44 -17.31
CA MET A 11 4.62 1.19 -17.41
C MET A 11 3.31 1.25 -16.59
N GLY A 12 2.46 2.29 -16.77
CA GLY A 12 1.20 2.49 -16.06
C GLY A 12 1.28 3.50 -14.92
N GLU A 13 0.12 3.84 -14.33
CA GLU A 13 -0.01 4.95 -13.35
C GLU A 13 0.61 4.69 -11.96
N SER A 14 1.05 3.46 -11.65
CA SER A 14 1.51 3.10 -10.29
C SER A 14 2.84 2.36 -10.23
N VAL A 15 3.60 2.29 -11.34
CA VAL A 15 4.92 1.64 -11.37
C VAL A 15 5.98 2.72 -11.30
N ALA A 16 6.71 2.78 -10.18
CA ALA A 16 7.81 3.74 -9.97
C ALA A 16 9.19 3.15 -10.30
N GLU A 17 9.33 1.80 -10.24
CA GLU A 17 10.58 1.08 -10.45
C GLU A 17 10.35 -0.27 -11.12
N ALA A 18 11.35 -0.77 -11.84
CA ALA A 18 11.35 -2.10 -12.45
C ALA A 18 12.70 -2.77 -12.30
N THR A 19 12.73 -4.09 -12.27
CA THR A 19 13.98 -4.88 -12.19
C THR A 19 14.30 -5.41 -13.58
N ILE A 20 15.54 -5.28 -14.04
CA ILE A 20 16.02 -5.84 -15.31
C ILE A 20 16.07 -7.37 -15.16
N THR A 21 15.35 -8.09 -15.99
CA THR A 21 15.29 -9.56 -15.95
C THR A 21 16.32 -10.19 -16.86
N SER A 22 16.39 -9.71 -18.09
CA SER A 22 17.35 -10.18 -19.08
C SER A 22 17.62 -9.10 -20.12
N TRP A 23 18.84 -9.10 -20.67
CA TRP A 23 19.18 -8.34 -21.87
C TRP A 23 19.01 -9.23 -23.08
N LEU A 24 18.18 -8.81 -24.03
CA LEU A 24 17.93 -9.52 -25.27
C LEU A 24 19.01 -9.19 -26.34
N LYS A 25 19.71 -8.07 -26.16
CA LYS A 25 20.82 -7.58 -27.01
C LYS A 25 22.08 -7.36 -26.20
N ASN A 26 23.23 -7.60 -26.84
CA ASN A 26 24.55 -7.37 -26.24
C ASN A 26 25.15 -6.06 -26.74
N VAL A 27 26.14 -5.55 -26.01
CA VAL A 27 26.94 -4.39 -26.44
C VAL A 27 27.60 -4.72 -27.78
N GLY A 28 27.35 -3.89 -28.81
CA GLY A 28 27.79 -4.06 -30.17
C GLY A 28 26.71 -4.61 -31.14
N ASP A 29 25.57 -5.07 -30.65
CA ASP A 29 24.49 -5.54 -31.50
C ASP A 29 23.71 -4.37 -32.14
N THR A 30 23.25 -4.55 -33.36
CA THR A 30 22.36 -3.61 -34.06
C THR A 30 20.93 -3.81 -33.57
N ILE A 31 20.25 -2.70 -33.35
CA ILE A 31 18.87 -2.64 -32.87
C ILE A 31 18.04 -1.89 -33.91
N GLU A 32 16.86 -2.43 -34.26
CA GLU A 32 15.86 -1.78 -35.09
C GLU A 32 14.81 -1.06 -34.22
N MET A 33 14.13 -0.06 -34.80
CA MET A 33 13.04 0.62 -34.12
C MET A 33 11.93 -0.39 -33.75
N ASP A 34 11.36 -0.25 -32.53
CA ASP A 34 10.39 -1.17 -31.93
C ASP A 34 10.92 -2.58 -31.62
N GLU A 35 12.21 -2.84 -31.78
CA GLU A 35 12.79 -4.13 -31.41
C GLU A 35 13.02 -4.19 -29.89
N PRO A 36 12.63 -5.30 -29.21
CA PRO A 36 12.84 -5.44 -27.78
C PRO A 36 14.33 -5.57 -27.44
N VAL A 37 14.83 -4.71 -26.56
CA VAL A 37 16.23 -4.62 -26.15
C VAL A 37 16.49 -5.37 -24.85
N LEU A 38 15.55 -5.29 -23.93
CA LEU A 38 15.65 -5.94 -22.63
C LEU A 38 14.25 -6.32 -22.11
N GLU A 39 14.23 -7.28 -21.22
CA GLU A 39 13.07 -7.64 -20.42
C GLU A 39 13.18 -7.04 -19.03
N ILE A 40 12.11 -6.47 -18.57
CA ILE A 40 11.97 -5.94 -17.21
C ILE A 40 10.84 -6.60 -16.48
N ALA A 41 11.00 -6.73 -15.19
CA ALA A 41 9.94 -7.14 -14.30
C ALA A 41 9.54 -5.99 -13.41
N THR A 42 8.25 -5.73 -13.39
CA THR A 42 7.64 -4.89 -12.38
C THR A 42 7.06 -5.78 -11.26
N ASP A 43 6.59 -5.16 -10.19
CA ASP A 43 5.85 -5.84 -9.11
C ASP A 43 4.72 -6.77 -9.59
N LYS A 44 4.25 -6.60 -10.83
CA LYS A 44 3.01 -7.23 -11.30
C LYS A 44 3.10 -7.93 -12.65
N VAL A 45 4.03 -7.55 -13.49
CA VAL A 45 4.13 -8.04 -14.88
C VAL A 45 5.55 -7.97 -15.40
N ASP A 46 5.93 -8.97 -16.15
CA ASP A 46 7.13 -8.95 -16.99
C ASP A 46 6.77 -8.27 -18.31
N SER A 47 7.56 -7.32 -18.74
CA SER A 47 7.35 -6.55 -19.97
C SER A 47 8.66 -6.37 -20.70
N GLU A 48 8.59 -6.33 -22.03
CA GLU A 48 9.73 -6.04 -22.88
C GLU A 48 9.81 -4.52 -23.12
N VAL A 49 11.01 -3.99 -23.15
CA VAL A 49 11.26 -2.58 -23.47
C VAL A 49 11.82 -2.51 -24.89
N PRO A 50 11.02 -1.97 -25.85
CA PRO A 50 11.48 -1.79 -27.22
C PRO A 50 12.38 -0.57 -27.34
N SER A 51 13.23 -0.52 -28.37
CA SER A 51 14.00 0.65 -28.74
C SER A 51 13.13 1.68 -29.45
N GLU A 52 13.33 2.96 -29.11
CA GLU A 52 12.66 4.07 -29.81
C GLU A 52 13.41 4.51 -31.08
N VAL A 53 14.62 3.96 -31.32
CA VAL A 53 15.50 4.37 -32.43
C VAL A 53 16.26 3.18 -33.01
N ASP A 54 16.64 3.31 -34.28
CA ASP A 54 17.58 2.40 -34.95
C ASP A 54 19.02 2.78 -34.60
N GLY A 55 19.84 1.80 -34.22
CA GLY A 55 21.22 2.09 -33.86
C GLY A 55 21.99 0.87 -33.38
N THR A 56 23.15 1.10 -32.80
CA THR A 56 23.99 0.05 -32.20
C THR A 56 24.09 0.28 -30.71
N LEU A 57 23.89 -0.76 -29.90
CA LEU A 57 24.01 -0.70 -28.45
C LEU A 57 25.49 -0.50 -28.05
N VAL A 58 25.81 0.65 -27.49
CA VAL A 58 27.20 1.02 -27.13
C VAL A 58 27.51 0.69 -25.70
N GLU A 59 26.60 0.95 -24.78
CA GLU A 59 26.85 0.79 -23.36
C GLU A 59 25.57 0.39 -22.61
N ILE A 60 25.73 -0.55 -21.68
CA ILE A 60 24.72 -1.02 -20.74
C ILE A 60 25.07 -0.47 -19.36
N LEU A 61 24.19 0.31 -18.77
CA LEU A 61 24.44 1.01 -17.49
C LEU A 61 24.01 0.19 -16.25
N PHE A 62 23.16 -0.82 -16.43
CA PHE A 62 22.64 -1.67 -15.35
C PHE A 62 22.73 -3.14 -15.73
N GLN A 63 23.00 -3.98 -14.73
CA GLN A 63 23.10 -5.43 -14.91
C GLN A 63 21.74 -6.13 -14.68
N VAL A 64 21.70 -7.42 -15.03
CA VAL A 64 20.56 -8.29 -14.69
C VAL A 64 20.39 -8.33 -13.16
N ASP A 65 19.15 -8.26 -12.68
CA ASP A 65 18.72 -8.15 -11.29
C ASP A 65 18.85 -6.73 -10.65
N ASP A 66 19.31 -5.71 -11.39
CA ASP A 66 19.32 -4.33 -10.90
C ASP A 66 17.92 -3.69 -10.96
N VAL A 67 17.61 -2.87 -9.95
CA VAL A 67 16.36 -2.11 -9.87
C VAL A 67 16.56 -0.71 -10.45
N VAL A 68 15.75 -0.36 -11.44
CA VAL A 68 15.84 0.91 -12.19
C VAL A 68 14.54 1.69 -12.03
N GLN A 69 14.64 3.00 -11.80
CA GLN A 69 13.47 3.88 -11.69
C GLN A 69 12.95 4.30 -13.07
N VAL A 70 11.65 4.50 -13.17
CA VAL A 70 11.01 5.01 -14.39
C VAL A 70 11.60 6.36 -14.79
N GLY A 71 12.01 6.48 -16.05
CA GLY A 71 12.68 7.66 -16.62
C GLY A 71 14.21 7.69 -16.45
N GLN A 72 14.80 6.69 -15.79
CA GLN A 72 16.26 6.57 -15.68
C GLN A 72 16.84 5.98 -16.95
N THR A 73 18.01 6.47 -17.38
CA THR A 73 18.73 5.98 -18.56
C THR A 73 19.31 4.60 -18.25
N ILE A 74 18.95 3.59 -19.07
CA ILE A 74 19.33 2.18 -18.88
C ILE A 74 20.42 1.73 -19.85
N ALA A 75 20.46 2.32 -21.04
CA ALA A 75 21.47 2.01 -22.06
C ALA A 75 21.71 3.20 -22.98
N ILE A 76 22.84 3.16 -23.71
CA ILE A 76 23.20 4.16 -24.70
C ILE A 76 23.27 3.48 -26.07
N ILE A 77 22.48 4.01 -27.02
CA ILE A 77 22.42 3.54 -28.40
C ILE A 77 23.08 4.61 -29.31
N GLU A 78 23.95 4.18 -30.19
CA GLU A 78 24.58 5.05 -31.17
C GLU A 78 23.83 4.98 -32.51
N ILE A 79 23.32 6.13 -32.95
CA ILE A 79 22.53 6.27 -34.17
C ILE A 79 23.50 6.55 -35.35
N ALA A 80 23.45 5.73 -36.38
CA ALA A 80 24.17 5.93 -37.63
C ALA A 80 23.38 6.93 -38.52
N GLY A 81 23.58 8.24 -38.35
CA GLY A 81 22.93 9.24 -39.20
C GLY A 81 23.08 10.67 -38.69
N GLU A 82 23.39 11.57 -39.58
CA GLU A 82 23.78 12.97 -39.55
C GLU A 82 23.25 13.84 -38.37
N ASP A 83 24.18 14.67 -37.94
CA ASP A 83 24.06 15.83 -37.05
C ASP A 83 22.92 16.77 -37.46
N SER A 84 21.93 16.94 -36.62
CA SER A 84 21.07 18.14 -36.62
C SER A 84 20.49 18.31 -35.23
N GLY A 85 21.09 19.24 -34.47
CA GLY A 85 20.42 19.83 -33.33
C GLY A 85 19.18 20.60 -33.81
N ASP A 86 18.11 20.39 -33.14
CA ASP A 86 17.21 21.47 -32.68
C ASP A 86 16.03 20.87 -31.91
N ALA A 87 15.68 21.51 -30.81
CA ALA A 87 14.44 21.23 -30.12
C ALA A 87 13.28 21.88 -30.90
N PRO A 88 12.11 21.25 -30.94
CA PRO A 88 10.92 22.07 -31.08
C PRO A 88 9.99 21.96 -29.88
N ALA A 89 9.69 23.15 -29.42
CA ALA A 89 8.52 23.45 -28.64
C ALA A 89 7.22 23.16 -29.41
N ALA A 90 6.21 22.83 -28.61
CA ALA A 90 4.78 23.08 -28.80
C ALA A 90 4.23 23.46 -30.19
N ALA A 91 3.21 22.75 -30.60
CA ALA A 91 2.15 23.27 -31.48
C ALA A 91 0.83 22.61 -31.05
N THR A 92 -0.07 23.32 -30.40
CA THR A 92 -1.08 24.24 -30.94
C THR A 92 -2.32 23.49 -31.46
N GLU A 93 -3.34 23.43 -30.62
CA GLU A 93 -4.65 24.10 -30.71
C GLU A 93 -5.28 24.33 -32.09
N SER A 94 -6.52 23.93 -32.23
CA SER A 94 -7.57 24.68 -32.91
C SER A 94 -8.93 24.22 -32.38
N GLU A 95 -9.63 24.98 -31.63
CA GLU A 95 -10.67 25.98 -31.87
C GLU A 95 -12.07 25.38 -32.07
N LEU A 96 -13.00 25.69 -31.19
CA LEU A 96 -14.23 26.37 -31.55
C LEU A 96 -14.95 26.98 -30.32
N ALA A 97 -15.33 28.21 -30.56
CA ALA A 97 -15.72 29.29 -29.71
C ALA A 97 -17.18 29.27 -29.16
N ALA A 98 -17.35 30.18 -28.23
CA ALA A 98 -18.46 31.09 -27.90
C ALA A 98 -19.42 30.61 -26.80
N SER A 99 -19.56 31.26 -25.69
CA SER A 99 -20.05 32.62 -25.43
C SER A 99 -20.05 32.91 -23.91
N THR A 100 -19.56 34.10 -23.56
CA THR A 100 -19.69 34.80 -22.27
C THR A 100 -21.11 35.40 -22.10
N PRO A 101 -21.59 35.81 -20.86
CA PRO A 101 -20.99 36.95 -20.18
C PRO A 101 -20.97 36.94 -18.61
N GLU A 102 -19.99 37.71 -18.11
CA GLU A 102 -20.00 38.57 -16.91
C GLU A 102 -20.64 38.14 -15.59
N ILE A 103 -19.78 37.87 -14.59
CA ILE A 103 -19.82 38.57 -13.30
C ILE A 103 -18.36 38.66 -12.79
N THR A 104 -17.68 39.71 -13.09
CA THR A 104 -16.41 40.16 -12.47
C THR A 104 -16.74 41.29 -11.53
N THR A 105 -16.03 41.31 -10.39
CA THR A 105 -15.89 42.38 -9.38
C THR A 105 -16.50 42.09 -8.01
N ALA A 106 -15.99 41.04 -7.33
CA ALA A 106 -16.04 40.97 -5.85
C ALA A 106 -14.99 40.00 -5.22
N ALA A 107 -14.19 39.32 -6.03
CA ALA A 107 -13.24 38.32 -5.49
C ALA A 107 -11.79 38.85 -5.33
N ALA A 108 -11.46 39.98 -5.93
CA ALA A 108 -10.09 40.51 -5.90
C ALA A 108 -9.75 41.41 -4.69
N GLU A 109 -10.73 41.85 -3.93
CA GLU A 109 -10.48 42.68 -2.72
C GLU A 109 -10.38 41.84 -1.43
N VAL A 110 -10.88 40.62 -1.42
CA VAL A 110 -10.77 39.71 -0.24
C VAL A 110 -9.45 38.97 -0.21
N GLU A 111 -8.82 38.72 -1.37
CA GLU A 111 -7.52 38.00 -1.42
C GLU A 111 -6.32 38.85 -1.05
N ASN A 112 -6.42 40.17 -1.17
CA ASN A 112 -5.34 41.10 -0.77
C ASN A 112 -5.35 41.51 0.71
N GLN A 113 -6.45 41.27 1.45
CA GLN A 113 -6.50 41.50 2.88
C GLN A 113 -6.11 40.27 3.69
N ILE A 114 -6.09 39.06 3.10
CA ILE A 114 -5.65 37.83 3.76
C ILE A 114 -4.13 37.63 3.69
N LYS A 115 -3.43 38.29 2.75
CA LYS A 115 -1.97 38.19 2.63
C LYS A 115 -1.16 39.08 3.58
N GLN A 116 -1.78 39.93 4.35
CA GLN A 116 -1.07 40.83 5.29
C GLN A 116 -1.16 40.44 6.77
N VAL A 117 -1.81 39.33 7.14
CA VAL A 117 -2.00 38.93 8.55
C VAL A 117 -1.46 37.55 8.90
N THR A 118 -0.78 36.83 7.99
CA THR A 118 -0.22 35.51 8.30
C THR A 118 1.23 35.34 7.86
N GLU A 119 2.13 36.14 8.45
CA GLU A 119 3.49 35.65 8.71
C GLU A 119 3.44 34.91 10.05
N SER A 120 2.99 33.68 10.03
CA SER A 120 3.10 32.79 11.17
C SER A 120 4.55 32.32 11.28
N VAL A 121 5.25 32.77 12.31
CA VAL A 121 6.56 32.27 12.71
C VAL A 121 6.45 30.76 12.94
N SER A 122 7.07 29.96 12.07
CA SER A 122 7.18 28.52 12.23
C SER A 122 8.27 28.20 13.26
N TYR A 123 7.92 27.53 14.35
CA TYR A 123 8.85 27.07 15.39
C TYR A 123 9.27 25.60 15.18
N GLU A 124 9.15 25.06 13.94
CA GLU A 124 9.41 23.64 13.65
C GLU A 124 10.87 23.33 13.29
N ASP A 125 11.67 24.36 12.97
CA ASP A 125 13.06 24.20 12.51
C ASP A 125 14.11 24.47 13.60
N SER A 126 13.79 24.31 14.91
CA SER A 126 14.79 24.51 15.97
C SER A 126 15.42 23.20 16.42
N ASP A 127 16.75 23.17 16.60
CA ASP A 127 17.50 22.06 17.16
C ASP A 127 17.18 21.80 18.66
N ALA A 128 16.45 22.72 19.33
CA ALA A 128 16.09 22.62 20.71
C ALA A 128 14.62 22.24 20.92
N PHE A 129 14.36 21.30 21.82
CA PHE A 129 13.01 20.87 22.18
C PHE A 129 12.30 21.88 23.06
N TYR A 130 11.28 22.55 22.56
CA TYR A 130 10.40 23.46 23.32
C TYR A 130 9.03 22.81 23.56
N SER A 131 8.54 22.92 24.81
CA SER A 131 7.21 22.39 25.15
C SER A 131 6.10 23.17 24.42
N PRO A 132 4.93 22.54 24.15
CA PRO A 132 3.80 23.23 23.52
C PRO A 132 3.38 24.53 24.23
N LEU A 133 3.51 24.55 25.54
CA LEU A 133 3.20 25.73 26.36
C LEU A 133 4.19 26.88 26.10
N VAL A 134 5.50 26.59 25.99
CA VAL A 134 6.53 27.57 25.69
C VAL A 134 6.35 28.14 24.28
N LYS A 135 6.03 27.28 23.30
CA LYS A 135 5.72 27.69 21.92
C LYS A 135 4.48 28.60 21.83
N ASN A 136 3.44 28.33 22.61
CA ASN A 136 2.25 29.16 22.64
C ASN A 136 2.53 30.55 23.26
N ILE A 137 3.26 30.64 24.36
CA ILE A 137 3.64 31.90 24.96
C ILE A 137 4.56 32.69 24.03
N ALA A 138 5.53 32.04 23.37
CA ALA A 138 6.40 32.69 22.41
C ALA A 138 5.61 33.28 21.22
N LYS A 139 4.56 32.59 20.77
CA LYS A 139 3.67 33.06 19.70
C LYS A 139 2.78 34.24 20.14
N GLU A 140 2.24 34.20 21.38
CA GLU A 140 1.43 35.28 21.93
C GLU A 140 2.23 36.58 22.14
N GLU A 141 3.50 36.45 22.56
CA GLU A 141 4.35 37.63 22.88
C GLU A 141 5.29 38.01 21.71
N ASN A 142 5.09 37.45 20.51
CA ASN A 142 5.87 37.71 19.28
C ASN A 142 7.39 37.59 19.49
N ILE A 143 7.82 36.48 20.09
CA ILE A 143 9.24 36.17 20.30
C ILE A 143 9.72 35.35 19.10
N SER A 144 10.78 35.82 18.41
CA SER A 144 11.36 35.10 17.27
C SER A 144 12.12 33.84 17.74
N LEU A 145 12.33 32.87 16.80
CA LEU A 145 13.07 31.63 17.11
C LEU A 145 14.47 31.92 17.63
N SER A 146 15.17 32.88 17.06
CA SER A 146 16.51 33.31 17.46
C SER A 146 16.54 33.95 18.89
N GLU A 147 15.48 34.65 19.27
CA GLU A 147 15.33 35.16 20.64
C GLU A 147 15.03 34.02 21.61
N LEU A 148 14.24 33.03 21.24
CA LEU A 148 13.91 31.87 22.06
C LEU A 148 15.15 30.98 22.33
N GLU A 149 16.05 30.85 21.35
CA GLU A 149 17.31 30.13 21.45
C GLU A 149 18.33 30.87 22.36
N SER A 150 18.21 32.18 22.50
CA SER A 150 19.06 32.98 23.40
C SER A 150 18.67 32.88 24.88
N ILE A 151 17.50 32.30 25.19
CA ILE A 151 17.03 32.15 26.57
C ILE A 151 17.73 30.96 27.24
N SER A 152 18.46 31.21 28.32
CA SER A 152 19.07 30.13 29.10
C SER A 152 18.01 29.38 29.90
N GLY A 153 17.72 28.12 29.49
CA GLY A 153 16.73 27.27 30.14
C GLY A 153 17.19 26.74 31.50
N THR A 154 16.34 26.83 32.52
CA THR A 154 16.59 26.30 33.88
C THR A 154 16.02 24.90 34.09
N GLY A 155 15.36 24.30 33.11
CA GLY A 155 14.79 22.95 33.16
C GLY A 155 15.82 21.84 33.03
N LYS A 156 15.35 20.59 33.18
CA LYS A 156 16.16 19.37 32.99
C LYS A 156 16.75 19.35 31.58
N ASP A 157 18.06 19.09 31.48
CA ASP A 157 18.82 19.10 30.23
C ASP A 157 18.89 20.48 29.51
N GLY A 158 18.82 21.59 30.26
CA GLY A 158 18.93 22.95 29.73
C GLY A 158 17.66 23.43 29.00
N ARG A 159 16.51 22.79 29.20
CA ARG A 159 15.26 23.15 28.51
C ARG A 159 14.65 24.44 29.06
N VAL A 160 14.12 25.26 28.14
CA VAL A 160 13.41 26.49 28.54
C VAL A 160 12.06 26.13 29.16
N THR A 161 11.86 26.65 30.39
CA THR A 161 10.61 26.46 31.15
C THR A 161 9.66 27.63 30.95
N LYS A 162 8.41 27.48 31.45
CA LYS A 162 7.42 28.58 31.47
C LYS A 162 7.93 29.81 32.20
N ASP A 163 8.63 29.62 33.30
CA ASP A 163 9.12 30.72 34.13
C ASP A 163 10.29 31.49 33.48
N ASP A 164 11.12 30.78 32.68
CA ASP A 164 12.22 31.38 31.93
C ASP A 164 11.69 32.29 30.80
N ILE A 165 10.69 31.86 30.05
CA ILE A 165 10.12 32.66 28.98
C ILE A 165 9.34 33.85 29.52
N LEU A 166 8.61 33.70 30.63
CA LEU A 166 7.91 34.81 31.28
C LEU A 166 8.86 35.85 31.84
N LYS A 167 10.01 35.43 32.42
CA LYS A 167 11.08 36.34 32.87
C LYS A 167 11.65 37.11 31.67
N TYR A 168 11.96 36.44 30.59
CA TYR A 168 12.46 37.07 29.36
C TYR A 168 11.49 38.12 28.82
N VAL A 169 10.19 37.80 28.79
CA VAL A 169 9.12 38.74 28.40
C VAL A 169 9.08 39.97 29.31
N ALA A 170 9.20 39.77 30.60
CA ALA A 170 9.22 40.86 31.59
C ALA A 170 10.45 41.76 31.41
N ASP A 171 11.62 41.17 31.18
CA ASP A 171 12.87 41.90 30.93
C ASP A 171 12.84 42.63 29.57
N LYS A 172 12.23 42.05 28.52
CA LYS A 172 12.02 42.70 27.23
C LYS A 172 11.05 43.89 27.34
N LYS A 173 9.96 43.75 28.09
CA LYS A 173 9.00 44.84 28.37
C LYS A 173 9.57 45.95 29.28
N SER A 174 10.58 45.66 30.12
CA SER A 174 11.26 46.62 30.98
C SER A 174 12.49 47.28 30.34
N GLY A 175 12.81 47.01 29.07
CA GLY A 175 13.89 47.66 28.33
C GLY A 175 15.32 47.29 28.74
N LYS A 176 15.52 46.16 29.46
CA LYS A 176 16.82 45.71 29.96
C LYS A 176 17.62 44.79 29.03
N VAL A 177 17.09 44.46 27.83
CA VAL A 177 17.82 43.62 26.87
C VAL A 177 18.55 44.52 25.89
N ALA A 178 19.84 44.75 26.11
CA ALA A 178 20.72 45.45 25.18
C ALA A 178 21.10 44.49 24.02
N THR A 179 20.80 44.89 22.82
CA THR A 179 21.28 44.27 21.60
C THR A 179 22.78 44.46 21.46
N THR A 180 23.57 43.41 21.63
CA THR A 180 25.00 43.43 21.31
C THR A 180 25.18 43.08 19.83
N SER A 181 25.33 44.12 19.01
CA SER A 181 25.88 44.06 17.67
C SER A 181 27.41 43.98 17.78
N THR A 182 28.02 42.94 17.23
CA THR A 182 29.46 42.92 17.02
C THR A 182 29.77 42.64 15.56
N ALA A 183 30.47 43.61 14.97
CA ALA A 183 30.91 43.64 13.57
C ALA A 183 32.10 42.70 13.27
N PRO A 184 32.53 42.56 11.99
CA PRO A 184 33.08 41.35 11.44
C PRO A 184 34.59 41.22 11.55
N LYS A 185 35.10 40.00 11.68
CA LYS A 185 36.50 39.64 11.44
C LYS A 185 36.58 38.65 10.28
N SER A 186 37.34 39.00 9.27
CA SER A 186 37.72 38.29 8.07
C SER A 186 38.83 37.25 8.32
N PRO A 187 39.31 36.46 7.30
CA PRO A 187 38.85 35.10 7.01
C PRO A 187 39.89 34.04 7.41
N ALA A 188 39.46 32.87 7.79
CA ALA A 188 40.28 31.69 7.92
C ALA A 188 39.73 30.56 7.02
N ALA A 189 40.61 29.79 6.46
CA ALA A 189 40.54 28.82 5.40
C ALA A 189 39.44 27.72 5.54
N PRO A 190 39.06 27.03 4.45
CA PRO A 190 37.91 26.15 4.44
C PRO A 190 38.17 24.83 5.17
N ALA A 191 37.32 24.54 6.16
CA ALA A 191 37.20 23.22 6.76
C ALA A 191 36.33 22.31 5.84
N PRO A 192 36.55 20.99 5.79
CA PRO A 192 35.90 20.11 4.85
C PRO A 192 34.41 19.97 5.13
N ALA A 193 33.64 19.91 4.05
CA ALA A 193 32.21 19.74 4.03
C ALA A 193 31.76 18.60 4.96
N SER A 194 30.86 18.95 5.90
CA SER A 194 30.12 17.98 6.70
C SER A 194 29.22 17.16 5.76
N ASN A 195 29.46 15.87 5.72
CA ASN A 195 28.63 14.89 5.05
C ASN A 195 27.15 15.08 5.41
N ALA A 196 26.31 15.26 4.39
CA ALA A 196 24.89 15.02 4.50
C ALA A 196 24.67 13.65 5.13
N ALA A 197 23.80 13.57 6.12
CA ALA A 197 23.45 12.34 6.80
C ALA A 197 22.95 11.33 5.75
N ALA A 198 23.72 10.27 5.56
CA ALA A 198 23.31 9.13 4.75
C ALA A 198 21.99 8.56 5.30
N PRO A 199 21.07 8.11 4.44
CA PRO A 199 19.86 7.46 4.89
C PRO A 199 20.23 6.30 5.82
N LYS A 200 19.54 6.18 6.96
CA LYS A 200 19.75 5.08 7.91
C LYS A 200 19.61 3.76 7.15
N GLN A 201 20.73 3.11 6.92
CA GLN A 201 20.75 1.75 6.39
C GLN A 201 19.90 0.86 7.30
N ALA A 202 18.99 0.09 6.68
CA ALA A 202 18.30 -1.00 7.36
C ALA A 202 19.33 -1.88 8.09
N PRO A 203 19.00 -2.47 9.25
CA PRO A 203 19.92 -3.31 9.99
C PRO A 203 20.41 -4.42 9.08
N THR A 204 21.69 -4.42 8.78
CA THR A 204 22.36 -5.48 8.03
C THR A 204 22.17 -6.79 8.79
N ALA A 205 21.49 -7.75 8.16
CA ALA A 205 21.33 -9.07 8.71
C ALA A 205 22.72 -9.66 9.04
N THR A 206 22.88 -10.19 10.26
CA THR A 206 24.09 -10.90 10.66
C THR A 206 24.28 -12.07 9.69
N PRO A 207 25.44 -12.23 9.04
CA PRO A 207 25.66 -13.33 8.12
C PRO A 207 25.55 -14.66 8.88
N ILE A 208 24.73 -15.56 8.35
CA ILE A 208 24.57 -16.91 8.90
C ILE A 208 25.82 -17.71 8.52
N SER A 209 26.45 -18.35 9.52
CA SER A 209 27.57 -19.28 9.27
C SER A 209 27.01 -20.56 8.62
N VAL A 210 27.48 -20.91 7.43
CA VAL A 210 27.12 -22.13 6.71
C VAL A 210 28.19 -23.19 6.98
N ASN A 211 27.78 -24.36 7.46
CA ASN A 211 28.66 -25.52 7.63
C ASN A 211 28.72 -26.33 6.32
N GLY A 212 29.79 -27.10 6.10
CA GLY A 212 29.98 -27.85 4.85
C GLY A 212 28.97 -28.98 4.57
N GLU A 213 28.07 -29.26 5.54
CA GLU A 213 26.97 -30.21 5.41
C GLU A 213 25.61 -29.53 5.10
N ASP A 214 25.58 -28.19 5.10
CA ASP A 214 24.35 -27.41 4.84
C ASP A 214 24.12 -27.29 3.33
N GLU A 215 22.89 -27.51 2.90
CA GLU A 215 22.44 -27.29 1.53
C GLU A 215 21.92 -25.85 1.37
N ILE A 216 22.51 -25.10 0.44
CA ILE A 216 22.05 -23.74 0.12
C ILE A 216 21.02 -23.84 -0.99
N ILE A 217 19.76 -23.45 -0.70
CA ILE A 217 18.67 -23.38 -1.67
C ILE A 217 18.37 -21.89 -1.93
N GLU A 218 18.58 -21.47 -3.16
CA GLU A 218 18.23 -20.10 -3.56
C GLU A 218 16.73 -19.92 -3.69
N MET A 219 16.22 -18.78 -3.21
CA MET A 219 14.82 -18.43 -3.38
C MET A 219 14.53 -18.13 -4.84
N THR A 220 13.41 -18.63 -5.33
CA THR A 220 12.87 -18.25 -6.65
C THR A 220 12.58 -16.74 -6.67
N ARG A 221 12.55 -16.14 -7.86
CA ARG A 221 12.18 -14.72 -8.02
C ARG A 221 10.84 -14.40 -7.34
N MET A 222 9.81 -15.22 -7.58
CA MET A 222 8.52 -15.07 -6.91
C MET A 222 8.66 -15.14 -5.38
N GLY A 223 9.46 -16.06 -4.86
CA GLY A 223 9.73 -16.18 -3.43
C GLY A 223 10.40 -14.93 -2.84
N LYS A 224 11.39 -14.34 -3.55
CA LYS A 224 12.05 -13.09 -3.14
C LYS A 224 11.04 -11.93 -3.07
N LEU A 225 10.17 -11.78 -4.09
CA LEU A 225 9.13 -10.75 -4.13
C LEU A 225 8.11 -10.92 -2.97
N ILE A 226 7.61 -12.14 -2.77
CA ILE A 226 6.67 -12.43 -1.67
C ILE A 226 7.32 -12.08 -0.32
N ALA A 227 8.57 -12.47 -0.10
CA ALA A 227 9.30 -12.18 1.14
C ALA A 227 9.40 -10.67 1.38
N HIS A 228 9.77 -9.90 0.35
CA HIS A 228 9.83 -8.44 0.42
C HIS A 228 8.46 -7.83 0.79
N HIS A 229 7.40 -8.22 0.08
CA HIS A 229 6.04 -7.73 0.35
C HIS A 229 5.54 -8.07 1.76
N MET A 230 5.85 -9.27 2.27
CA MET A 230 5.43 -9.67 3.61
C MET A 230 6.16 -8.86 4.69
N VAL A 231 7.47 -8.67 4.55
CA VAL A 231 8.26 -7.85 5.48
C VAL A 231 7.78 -6.38 5.43
N ALA A 232 7.62 -5.81 4.24
CA ALA A 232 7.12 -4.46 4.05
C ALA A 232 5.72 -4.27 4.67
N SER A 233 4.82 -5.24 4.52
CA SER A 233 3.49 -5.17 5.11
C SER A 233 3.53 -5.15 6.63
N VAL A 234 4.35 -5.99 7.25
CA VAL A 234 4.49 -6.05 8.72
C VAL A 234 5.11 -4.75 9.26
N GLN A 235 6.05 -4.16 8.53
CA GLN A 235 6.67 -2.87 8.90
C GLN A 235 5.71 -1.68 8.72
N THR A 236 4.82 -1.75 7.72
CA THR A 236 3.90 -0.66 7.37
C THR A 236 2.65 -0.66 8.24
N SER A 237 2.02 -1.82 8.46
CA SER A 237 0.73 -1.93 9.14
C SER A 237 0.87 -2.39 10.59
N ALA A 238 0.15 -1.74 11.49
CA ALA A 238 0.03 -2.16 12.90
C ALA A 238 -0.99 -3.31 13.01
N HIS A 239 -0.56 -4.55 12.78
CA HIS A 239 -1.43 -5.71 12.76
C HIS A 239 -2.02 -6.02 14.13
N VAL A 240 -3.35 -6.07 14.21
CA VAL A 240 -4.13 -6.59 15.34
C VAL A 240 -5.10 -7.63 14.82
N GLN A 241 -5.42 -8.64 15.65
CA GLN A 241 -6.29 -9.74 15.27
C GLN A 241 -7.52 -9.81 16.17
N SER A 242 -8.64 -10.20 15.56
CA SER A 242 -9.88 -10.57 16.24
C SER A 242 -10.34 -11.94 15.74
N PHE A 243 -10.75 -12.79 16.67
CA PHE A 243 -11.20 -14.14 16.36
C PHE A 243 -12.63 -14.34 16.83
N ILE A 244 -13.44 -15.04 16.02
CA ILE A 244 -14.80 -15.40 16.40
C ILE A 244 -15.10 -16.82 15.93
N GLU A 245 -15.77 -17.61 16.76
CA GLU A 245 -16.33 -18.89 16.35
C GLU A 245 -17.68 -18.67 15.67
N CYS A 246 -17.94 -19.35 14.56
CA CYS A 246 -19.15 -19.22 13.77
C CYS A 246 -19.76 -20.61 13.51
N ASP A 247 -21.09 -20.71 13.67
CA ASP A 247 -21.85 -21.93 13.36
C ASP A 247 -22.31 -21.91 11.90
N VAL A 248 -21.74 -22.80 11.10
CA VAL A 248 -22.04 -22.93 9.67
C VAL A 248 -22.84 -24.19 9.34
N THR A 249 -23.51 -24.78 10.31
CA THR A 249 -24.31 -26.01 10.14
C THR A 249 -25.37 -25.86 9.06
N ASN A 250 -26.06 -24.73 9.02
CA ASN A 250 -27.09 -24.45 8.01
C ASN A 250 -26.48 -24.41 6.60
N ILE A 251 -25.37 -23.70 6.45
CA ILE A 251 -24.62 -23.60 5.18
C ILE A 251 -24.12 -24.99 4.75
N TRP A 252 -23.55 -25.77 5.68
CA TRP A 252 -23.05 -27.11 5.41
C TRP A 252 -24.15 -28.02 4.86
N ASN A 253 -25.30 -28.09 5.55
CA ASN A 253 -26.44 -28.93 5.19
C ASN A 253 -27.09 -28.46 3.87
N TRP A 254 -27.28 -27.15 3.73
CA TRP A 254 -27.81 -26.56 2.51
C TRP A 254 -26.92 -26.85 1.30
N ARG A 255 -25.60 -26.62 1.41
CA ARG A 255 -24.69 -26.94 0.33
C ARG A 255 -24.69 -28.42 -0.03
N LYS A 256 -24.71 -29.32 0.99
CA LYS A 256 -24.78 -30.76 0.77
C LYS A 256 -26.00 -31.16 -0.06
N LYS A 257 -27.14 -30.50 0.18
CA LYS A 257 -28.40 -30.74 -0.53
C LYS A 257 -28.38 -30.19 -1.96
N HIS A 258 -27.76 -29.05 -2.22
CA HIS A 258 -27.90 -28.32 -3.48
C HIS A 258 -26.72 -28.45 -4.43
N LYS A 259 -25.55 -28.92 -3.99
CA LYS A 259 -24.30 -28.93 -4.78
C LYS A 259 -24.43 -29.69 -6.12
N ASP A 260 -25.14 -30.82 -6.15
CA ASP A 260 -25.25 -31.69 -7.32
C ASP A 260 -26.22 -31.09 -8.35
N GLY A 261 -27.37 -30.57 -7.90
CA GLY A 261 -28.31 -29.84 -8.74
C GLY A 261 -27.72 -28.54 -9.31
N PHE A 262 -26.94 -27.82 -8.51
CA PHE A 262 -26.20 -26.64 -8.96
C PHE A 262 -25.24 -26.98 -10.08
N LYS A 263 -24.44 -28.05 -9.91
CA LYS A 263 -23.48 -28.51 -10.91
C LYS A 263 -24.18 -28.92 -12.21
N GLN A 264 -25.32 -29.60 -12.13
CA GLN A 264 -26.08 -29.99 -13.31
C GLN A 264 -26.65 -28.79 -14.08
N ARG A 265 -27.14 -27.77 -13.36
CA ARG A 265 -27.77 -26.59 -13.96
C ARG A 265 -26.76 -25.57 -14.48
N GLU A 266 -25.72 -25.28 -13.67
CA GLU A 266 -24.76 -24.21 -13.97
C GLU A 266 -23.44 -24.69 -14.60
N GLY A 267 -23.18 -25.99 -14.58
CA GLY A 267 -21.89 -26.56 -15.00
C GLY A 267 -20.75 -26.35 -13.99
N GLU A 268 -21.02 -25.68 -12.88
CA GLU A 268 -20.03 -25.20 -11.92
C GLU A 268 -20.10 -25.95 -10.58
N ASN A 269 -18.96 -26.04 -9.88
CA ASN A 269 -18.94 -26.63 -8.54
C ASN A 269 -19.35 -25.59 -7.50
N LEU A 270 -20.34 -25.93 -6.66
CA LEU A 270 -20.72 -25.12 -5.52
C LEU A 270 -19.81 -25.46 -4.32
N THR A 271 -18.77 -24.63 -4.09
CA THR A 271 -17.88 -24.71 -2.91
C THR A 271 -18.42 -23.83 -1.77
N PHE A 272 -17.77 -23.82 -0.61
CA PHE A 272 -18.13 -22.91 0.48
C PHE A 272 -17.67 -21.47 0.22
N THR A 273 -16.56 -21.29 -0.50
CA THR A 273 -15.93 -19.99 -0.73
C THR A 273 -16.89 -18.94 -1.30
N PRO A 274 -17.73 -19.20 -2.31
CA PRO A 274 -18.68 -18.21 -2.83
C PRO A 274 -19.64 -17.68 -1.76
N ILE A 275 -20.12 -18.56 -0.87
CA ILE A 275 -21.06 -18.19 0.22
C ILE A 275 -20.35 -17.28 1.23
N PHE A 276 -19.13 -17.60 1.58
CA PHE A 276 -18.33 -16.79 2.50
C PHE A 276 -17.97 -15.44 1.89
N MET A 277 -17.59 -15.40 0.60
CA MET A 277 -17.30 -14.16 -0.11
C MET A 277 -18.52 -13.24 -0.19
N GLU A 278 -19.71 -13.79 -0.42
CA GLU A 278 -20.97 -13.04 -0.42
C GLU A 278 -21.22 -12.38 0.96
N ALA A 279 -21.05 -13.12 2.05
CA ALA A 279 -21.20 -12.59 3.40
C ALA A 279 -20.18 -11.50 3.72
N VAL A 280 -18.92 -11.67 3.31
CA VAL A 280 -17.87 -10.65 3.47
C VAL A 280 -18.18 -9.40 2.66
N ALA A 281 -18.61 -9.55 1.40
CA ALA A 281 -18.98 -8.42 0.55
C ALA A 281 -20.14 -7.61 1.16
N GLN A 282 -21.14 -8.30 1.72
CA GLN A 282 -22.26 -7.66 2.42
C GLN A 282 -21.80 -6.93 3.69
N ALA A 283 -20.94 -7.55 4.51
CA ALA A 283 -20.39 -6.92 5.69
C ALA A 283 -19.56 -5.66 5.35
N LEU A 284 -18.78 -5.67 4.26
CA LEU A 284 -18.03 -4.50 3.81
C LEU A 284 -18.90 -3.32 3.39
N LYS A 285 -20.11 -3.58 2.86
CA LYS A 285 -21.09 -2.51 2.58
C LYS A 285 -21.59 -1.85 3.86
N GLU A 286 -21.78 -2.63 4.92
CA GLU A 286 -22.22 -2.13 6.23
C GLU A 286 -21.07 -1.45 7.00
N PHE A 287 -19.81 -1.85 6.74
CA PHE A 287 -18.61 -1.34 7.39
C PHE A 287 -17.63 -0.70 6.38
N PRO A 288 -17.97 0.44 5.77
CA PRO A 288 -17.18 1.01 4.68
C PRO A 288 -15.75 1.46 5.08
N LEU A 289 -15.46 1.63 6.38
CA LEU A 289 -14.13 1.91 6.88
C LEU A 289 -13.20 0.67 6.89
N MET A 290 -13.75 -0.52 6.61
CA MET A 290 -12.96 -1.72 6.33
C MET A 290 -12.52 -1.81 4.86
N ASN A 291 -13.10 -0.97 3.97
CA ASN A 291 -12.83 -0.92 2.54
C ASN A 291 -12.05 0.35 2.17
N VAL A 292 -10.92 0.55 2.84
CA VAL A 292 -10.07 1.74 2.71
C VAL A 292 -8.61 1.38 2.43
N ALA A 293 -7.83 2.35 2.02
CA ALA A 293 -6.38 2.29 1.95
C ALA A 293 -5.79 3.52 2.67
N ILE A 294 -4.54 3.42 3.11
CA ILE A 294 -3.81 4.52 3.76
C ILE A 294 -2.78 5.06 2.78
N ASP A 295 -2.73 6.39 2.65
CA ASP A 295 -1.72 7.09 1.86
C ASP A 295 -1.18 8.25 2.71
N GLY A 296 -0.02 8.06 3.34
CA GLY A 296 0.51 8.97 4.35
C GLY A 296 -0.50 9.16 5.49
N ASP A 297 -0.93 10.39 5.70
CA ASP A 297 -1.91 10.78 6.72
C ASP A 297 -3.36 10.79 6.19
N ARG A 298 -3.59 10.29 4.96
CA ARG A 298 -4.92 10.30 4.33
C ARG A 298 -5.51 8.90 4.28
N ILE A 299 -6.83 8.81 4.52
CA ILE A 299 -7.62 7.59 4.37
C ILE A 299 -8.38 7.69 3.05
N ILE A 300 -8.09 6.76 2.13
CA ILE A 300 -8.76 6.64 0.85
C ILE A 300 -9.89 5.63 0.95
N LYS A 301 -11.13 6.09 1.02
CA LYS A 301 -12.31 5.22 1.02
C LYS A 301 -12.60 4.75 -0.39
N ARG A 302 -12.50 3.42 -0.60
CA ARG A 302 -12.78 2.81 -1.90
C ARG A 302 -14.30 2.69 -2.13
N LYS A 303 -14.75 3.01 -3.34
CA LYS A 303 -16.17 2.90 -3.73
C LYS A 303 -16.52 1.45 -4.06
N ASN A 304 -15.68 0.77 -4.84
CA ASN A 304 -15.89 -0.60 -5.26
C ASN A 304 -15.42 -1.57 -4.17
N ILE A 305 -16.10 -2.70 -4.04
CA ILE A 305 -15.68 -3.80 -3.16
C ILE A 305 -15.10 -4.89 -4.04
N ASN A 306 -13.76 -4.97 -4.05
CA ASN A 306 -13.01 -5.94 -4.82
C ASN A 306 -12.36 -6.93 -3.86
N LEU A 307 -12.82 -8.17 -3.87
CA LEU A 307 -12.36 -9.19 -2.93
C LEU A 307 -11.19 -9.98 -3.50
N GLY A 308 -10.03 -9.87 -2.87
CA GLY A 308 -8.92 -10.76 -3.08
C GLY A 308 -9.22 -12.15 -2.51
N MET A 309 -8.94 -13.19 -3.26
CA MET A 309 -9.09 -14.58 -2.85
C MET A 309 -7.73 -15.27 -2.88
N ALA A 310 -7.17 -15.60 -1.70
CA ALA A 310 -5.90 -16.32 -1.67
C ALA A 310 -6.06 -17.72 -2.26
N ALA A 311 -5.30 -18.02 -3.31
CA ALA A 311 -5.27 -19.30 -3.99
C ALA A 311 -3.87 -19.92 -3.91
N ALA A 312 -3.79 -21.19 -3.51
CA ALA A 312 -2.55 -21.93 -3.49
C ALA A 312 -2.16 -22.39 -4.90
N LEU A 313 -0.91 -22.18 -5.25
CA LEU A 313 -0.30 -22.65 -6.49
C LEU A 313 0.29 -24.06 -6.29
N PRO A 314 0.53 -24.82 -7.40
CA PRO A 314 1.13 -26.16 -7.32
C PRO A 314 2.54 -26.19 -6.69
N ASP A 315 3.28 -25.09 -6.79
CA ASP A 315 4.62 -24.92 -6.22
C ASP A 315 4.63 -24.56 -4.71
N GLY A 316 3.45 -24.48 -4.10
CA GLY A 316 3.27 -24.11 -2.70
C GLY A 316 3.19 -22.60 -2.43
N ASN A 317 3.42 -21.76 -3.42
CA ASN A 317 3.23 -20.32 -3.31
C ASN A 317 1.73 -19.95 -3.25
N LEU A 318 1.45 -18.71 -2.81
CA LEU A 318 0.11 -18.16 -2.79
C LEU A 318 0.03 -16.98 -3.77
N ILE A 319 -1.07 -16.93 -4.53
CA ILE A 319 -1.43 -15.77 -5.33
C ILE A 319 -2.82 -15.28 -4.93
N VAL A 320 -3.09 -13.98 -5.07
CA VAL A 320 -4.35 -13.38 -4.64
C VAL A 320 -5.10 -12.76 -5.82
N PRO A 321 -5.79 -13.58 -6.65
CA PRO A 321 -6.67 -13.04 -7.67
C PRO A 321 -7.85 -12.29 -7.05
N VAL A 322 -8.39 -11.31 -7.79
CA VAL A 322 -9.36 -10.33 -7.32
C VAL A 322 -10.69 -10.47 -8.03
N ILE A 323 -11.75 -10.67 -7.27
CA ILE A 323 -13.12 -10.63 -7.74
C ILE A 323 -13.58 -9.18 -7.71
N LYS A 324 -13.68 -8.56 -8.88
CA LYS A 324 -14.10 -7.16 -9.03
C LYS A 324 -15.60 -7.00 -8.72
N ASN A 325 -15.95 -5.90 -8.03
CA ASN A 325 -17.34 -5.57 -7.66
C ASN A 325 -18.12 -6.75 -7.04
N ALA A 326 -17.50 -7.40 -6.08
CA ALA A 326 -18.01 -8.63 -5.45
C ALA A 326 -19.41 -8.44 -4.82
N ASP A 327 -19.74 -7.23 -4.38
CA ASP A 327 -21.03 -6.87 -3.80
C ASP A 327 -22.20 -6.80 -4.80
N GLN A 328 -21.91 -6.84 -6.10
CA GLN A 328 -22.90 -6.82 -7.18
C GLN A 328 -23.20 -8.22 -7.72
N LEU A 329 -22.43 -9.22 -7.31
CA LEU A 329 -22.59 -10.60 -7.77
C LEU A 329 -23.62 -11.33 -6.90
N ASN A 330 -24.50 -12.08 -7.56
CA ASN A 330 -25.30 -13.10 -6.89
C ASN A 330 -24.45 -14.37 -6.66
N LEU A 331 -24.98 -15.35 -5.93
CA LEU A 331 -24.25 -16.57 -5.58
C LEU A 331 -23.73 -17.34 -6.83
N VAL A 332 -24.50 -17.36 -7.93
CA VAL A 332 -24.10 -18.03 -9.17
C VAL A 332 -22.91 -17.30 -9.81
N GLY A 333 -22.99 -15.98 -9.95
CA GLY A 333 -21.92 -15.14 -10.46
C GLY A 333 -20.66 -15.23 -9.60
N MET A 334 -20.82 -15.21 -8.27
CA MET A 334 -19.73 -15.38 -7.32
C MET A 334 -19.07 -16.77 -7.47
N ALA A 335 -19.86 -17.85 -7.61
CA ALA A 335 -19.34 -19.19 -7.79
C ALA A 335 -18.54 -19.32 -9.09
N LYS A 336 -19.04 -18.75 -10.20
CA LYS A 336 -18.34 -18.73 -11.50
C LYS A 336 -17.02 -17.98 -11.39
N SER A 337 -17.02 -16.79 -10.78
CA SER A 337 -15.81 -15.98 -10.57
C SER A 337 -14.77 -16.70 -9.70
N VAL A 338 -15.19 -17.27 -8.57
CA VAL A 338 -14.31 -18.04 -7.67
C VAL A 338 -13.69 -19.24 -8.39
N ASN A 339 -14.50 -20.03 -9.11
CA ASN A 339 -14.02 -21.23 -9.79
C ASN A 339 -13.08 -20.89 -10.96
N ASP A 340 -13.43 -19.88 -11.77
CA ASP A 340 -12.61 -19.40 -12.88
C ASP A 340 -11.24 -18.92 -12.40
N LEU A 341 -11.22 -17.97 -11.45
CA LEU A 341 -9.98 -17.44 -10.91
C LEU A 341 -9.13 -18.52 -10.24
N ALA A 342 -9.74 -19.43 -9.46
CA ALA A 342 -9.03 -20.54 -8.84
C ALA A 342 -8.43 -21.52 -9.87
N ASN A 343 -9.13 -21.77 -10.99
CA ASN A 343 -8.63 -22.63 -12.05
C ASN A 343 -7.50 -21.96 -12.83
N ARG A 344 -7.66 -20.69 -13.20
CA ARG A 344 -6.61 -19.91 -13.88
C ARG A 344 -5.38 -19.73 -13.02
N SER A 345 -5.52 -19.56 -11.70
CA SER A 345 -4.40 -19.55 -10.76
C SER A 345 -3.57 -20.84 -10.84
N ARG A 346 -4.23 -22.01 -10.72
CA ARG A 346 -3.53 -23.30 -10.74
C ARG A 346 -2.90 -23.65 -12.09
N THR A 347 -3.42 -23.11 -13.18
CA THR A 347 -2.92 -23.36 -14.54
C THR A 347 -1.98 -22.27 -15.06
N GLY A 348 -1.61 -21.27 -14.23
CA GLY A 348 -0.73 -20.18 -14.61
C GLY A 348 -1.30 -19.25 -15.69
N LYS A 349 -2.65 -19.14 -15.78
CA LYS A 349 -3.36 -18.36 -16.82
C LYS A 349 -4.02 -17.10 -16.27
N LEU A 350 -3.58 -16.60 -15.12
CA LEU A 350 -4.03 -15.31 -14.62
C LEU A 350 -3.45 -14.19 -15.48
N LYS A 351 -4.29 -13.18 -15.73
CA LYS A 351 -3.83 -11.94 -16.34
C LYS A 351 -3.35 -10.98 -15.24
N PRO A 352 -2.47 -10.04 -15.56
CA PRO A 352 -2.03 -9.02 -14.60
C PRO A 352 -3.18 -8.29 -13.89
N ASP A 353 -4.22 -7.94 -14.65
CA ASP A 353 -5.41 -7.26 -14.11
C ASP A 353 -6.23 -8.13 -13.13
N ASP A 354 -6.08 -9.45 -13.18
CA ASP A 354 -6.76 -10.36 -12.25
C ASP A 354 -6.21 -10.28 -10.82
N THR A 355 -4.99 -9.77 -10.62
CA THR A 355 -4.35 -9.67 -9.30
C THR A 355 -4.32 -8.26 -8.72
N GLN A 356 -4.83 -7.28 -9.49
CA GLN A 356 -4.77 -5.87 -9.12
C GLN A 356 -6.11 -5.30 -8.65
N GLY A 357 -6.03 -4.21 -7.85
CA GLY A 357 -7.19 -3.44 -7.42
C GLY A 357 -8.05 -4.12 -6.36
N GLY A 358 -7.50 -5.12 -5.65
CA GLY A 358 -8.15 -5.71 -4.47
C GLY A 358 -8.27 -4.70 -3.33
N THR A 359 -9.42 -4.69 -2.63
CA THR A 359 -9.67 -3.75 -1.54
C THR A 359 -9.79 -4.42 -0.18
N TYR A 360 -10.02 -5.72 -0.16
CA TYR A 360 -10.04 -6.58 1.03
C TYR A 360 -9.71 -8.01 0.61
N THR A 361 -9.03 -8.78 1.44
CA THR A 361 -8.60 -10.15 1.09
C THR A 361 -9.26 -11.19 1.99
N VAL A 362 -9.63 -12.33 1.41
CA VAL A 362 -10.09 -13.53 2.12
C VAL A 362 -9.15 -14.68 1.80
N THR A 363 -8.65 -15.35 2.82
CA THR A 363 -7.80 -16.55 2.71
C THR A 363 -8.46 -17.74 3.38
N ASN A 364 -8.27 -18.93 2.83
CA ASN A 364 -8.83 -20.15 3.40
C ASN A 364 -7.71 -21.05 3.92
N VAL A 365 -7.42 -20.94 5.22
CA VAL A 365 -6.40 -21.78 5.91
C VAL A 365 -6.97 -23.14 6.30
N GLY A 366 -8.28 -23.27 6.33
CA GLY A 366 -8.97 -24.52 6.66
C GLY A 366 -8.76 -25.66 5.66
N THR A 367 -8.39 -25.34 4.41
CA THR A 367 -8.02 -26.35 3.40
C THR A 367 -6.77 -27.13 3.79
N PHE A 368 -5.91 -26.54 4.63
CA PHE A 368 -4.70 -27.16 5.18
C PHE A 368 -4.92 -27.75 6.57
N GLY A 369 -6.18 -27.78 7.06
CA GLY A 369 -6.53 -28.28 8.39
C GLY A 369 -6.33 -27.26 9.53
N SER A 370 -5.87 -26.05 9.25
CA SER A 370 -5.69 -25.01 10.26
C SER A 370 -7.02 -24.54 10.81
N VAL A 371 -7.14 -24.47 12.13
CA VAL A 371 -8.36 -24.02 12.82
C VAL A 371 -8.41 -22.50 12.90
N LEU A 372 -7.28 -21.89 13.15
CA LEU A 372 -7.06 -20.45 13.28
C LEU A 372 -5.85 -20.05 12.43
N GLY A 373 -5.76 -18.79 12.05
CA GLY A 373 -4.61 -18.22 11.38
C GLY A 373 -4.49 -16.72 11.69
N THR A 374 -3.29 -16.19 11.60
CA THR A 374 -3.00 -14.75 11.73
C THR A 374 -2.42 -14.25 10.41
N PRO A 375 -3.25 -14.06 9.37
CA PRO A 375 -2.76 -13.68 8.05
C PRO A 375 -2.15 -12.28 8.06
N ILE A 376 -1.11 -12.08 7.25
CA ILE A 376 -0.50 -10.78 7.02
C ILE A 376 -1.36 -10.02 6.01
N ILE A 377 -1.56 -8.73 6.24
CA ILE A 377 -2.37 -7.87 5.38
C ILE A 377 -1.68 -7.70 4.03
N ASN A 378 -2.44 -7.83 2.94
CA ASN A 378 -1.96 -7.56 1.59
C ASN A 378 -2.05 -6.05 1.31
N GLN A 379 -0.91 -5.36 1.25
CA GLN A 379 -0.87 -3.92 0.99
C GLN A 379 -1.49 -3.56 -0.37
N PRO A 380 -2.15 -2.40 -0.52
CA PRO A 380 -2.40 -1.32 0.44
C PRO A 380 -3.72 -1.47 1.23
N GLN A 381 -4.24 -2.69 1.37
CA GLN A 381 -5.47 -2.99 2.11
C GLN A 381 -5.26 -2.80 3.63
N VAL A 382 -6.37 -2.66 4.35
CA VAL A 382 -6.34 -2.50 5.82
C VAL A 382 -6.85 -3.72 6.57
N GLY A 383 -7.24 -4.78 5.85
CA GLY A 383 -7.74 -5.99 6.49
C GLY A 383 -7.72 -7.24 5.61
N ILE A 384 -7.62 -8.37 6.27
CA ILE A 384 -7.67 -9.70 5.68
C ILE A 384 -8.41 -10.65 6.62
N LEU A 385 -9.24 -11.53 6.06
CA LEU A 385 -10.01 -12.53 6.80
C LEU A 385 -9.51 -13.94 6.46
N ALA A 386 -9.10 -14.70 7.47
CA ALA A 386 -8.80 -16.12 7.32
C ALA A 386 -10.00 -16.97 7.76
N LEU A 387 -10.35 -17.91 6.90
CA LEU A 387 -11.40 -18.92 7.12
C LEU A 387 -10.74 -20.19 7.66
N GLY A 388 -11.05 -20.56 8.90
CA GLY A 388 -10.55 -21.78 9.53
C GLY A 388 -11.24 -23.05 9.03
N ALA A 389 -10.73 -24.21 9.42
CA ALA A 389 -11.32 -25.51 9.08
C ALA A 389 -12.73 -25.67 9.68
N ILE A 390 -13.69 -26.10 8.85
CA ILE A 390 -15.03 -26.45 9.33
C ILE A 390 -14.94 -27.81 10.03
N ARG A 391 -15.33 -27.86 11.31
CA ARG A 391 -15.22 -29.07 12.14
C ARG A 391 -16.56 -29.45 12.75
N LYS A 392 -16.78 -30.75 12.94
CA LYS A 392 -17.85 -31.28 13.81
C LYS A 392 -17.46 -31.08 15.24
N VAL A 393 -18.24 -30.38 16.01
CA VAL A 393 -18.00 -30.15 17.43
C VAL A 393 -19.30 -30.36 18.23
N PRO A 394 -19.24 -30.86 19.47
CA PRO A 394 -20.36 -30.81 20.39
C PRO A 394 -20.56 -29.33 20.80
N ALA A 395 -21.77 -28.86 20.74
CA ALA A 395 -22.10 -27.50 21.13
C ALA A 395 -23.47 -27.42 21.80
N VAL A 396 -23.65 -26.42 22.65
CA VAL A 396 -24.95 -26.12 23.21
C VAL A 396 -25.82 -25.58 22.09
N VAL A 397 -27.04 -26.10 21.99
CA VAL A 397 -28.08 -25.63 21.08
C VAL A 397 -29.22 -25.14 21.93
N GLU A 398 -29.45 -23.84 21.91
CA GLU A 398 -30.55 -23.18 22.63
C GLU A 398 -31.84 -23.37 21.85
N THR A 399 -32.86 -23.81 22.54
CA THR A 399 -34.25 -23.92 21.99
C THR A 399 -35.27 -23.35 22.97
N PRO A 400 -36.50 -23.06 22.52
CA PRO A 400 -37.56 -22.59 23.40
C PRO A 400 -37.87 -23.56 24.55
N GLU A 401 -37.58 -24.85 24.36
CA GLU A 401 -37.81 -25.92 25.38
C GLU A 401 -36.61 -26.08 26.32
N GLY A 402 -35.50 -25.38 26.09
CA GLY A 402 -34.27 -25.43 26.87
C GLY A 402 -33.03 -25.80 26.03
N ASP A 403 -31.89 -25.86 26.69
CA ASP A 403 -30.61 -26.11 26.07
C ASP A 403 -30.33 -27.61 25.96
N PHE A 404 -29.78 -28.02 24.83
CA PHE A 404 -29.28 -29.41 24.69
C PHE A 404 -27.91 -29.43 23.99
N ILE A 405 -27.18 -30.51 24.13
CA ILE A 405 -25.92 -30.71 23.43
C ILE A 405 -26.18 -31.37 22.09
N GLY A 406 -25.81 -30.64 21.02
CA GLY A 406 -25.93 -31.12 19.65
C GLY A 406 -24.59 -31.14 18.92
N ILE A 407 -24.53 -31.86 17.78
CA ILE A 407 -23.38 -31.83 16.89
C ILE A 407 -23.59 -30.69 15.90
N ARG A 408 -22.64 -29.73 15.91
CA ARG A 408 -22.67 -28.56 15.01
C ARG A 408 -21.43 -28.53 14.14
N MET A 409 -21.56 -27.90 12.97
CA MET A 409 -20.44 -27.60 12.08
C MET A 409 -19.99 -26.18 12.40
N LYS A 410 -18.85 -26.06 13.07
CA LYS A 410 -18.29 -24.76 13.46
C LYS A 410 -16.95 -24.50 12.82
N MET A 411 -16.63 -23.24 12.64
CA MET A 411 -15.36 -22.74 12.16
C MET A 411 -14.98 -21.45 12.89
N PHE A 412 -13.68 -21.12 12.85
CA PHE A 412 -13.22 -19.82 13.29
C PHE A 412 -13.01 -18.89 12.10
N LEU A 413 -13.38 -17.64 12.32
CA LEU A 413 -13.04 -16.51 11.48
C LEU A 413 -11.91 -15.75 12.18
N SER A 414 -10.78 -15.60 11.52
CA SER A 414 -9.62 -14.86 12.03
C SER A 414 -9.43 -13.61 11.19
N HIS A 415 -9.63 -12.45 11.79
CA HIS A 415 -9.56 -11.16 11.12
C HIS A 415 -8.31 -10.40 11.56
N SER A 416 -7.36 -10.15 10.64
CA SER A 416 -6.24 -9.24 10.86
C SER A 416 -6.57 -7.89 10.24
N TYR A 417 -6.30 -6.80 10.96
CA TYR A 417 -6.57 -5.44 10.51
C TYR A 417 -5.49 -4.47 10.97
N ASP A 418 -5.38 -3.35 10.24
CA ASP A 418 -4.41 -2.29 10.50
C ASP A 418 -4.94 -1.33 11.55
N HIS A 419 -4.37 -1.40 12.76
CA HIS A 419 -4.82 -0.60 13.91
C HIS A 419 -4.54 0.90 13.77
N ARG A 420 -3.82 1.32 12.74
CA ARG A 420 -3.65 2.74 12.44
C ARG A 420 -4.97 3.42 12.05
N VAL A 421 -5.91 2.67 11.43
CA VAL A 421 -7.21 3.19 10.97
C VAL A 421 -8.39 2.38 11.47
N VAL A 422 -8.20 1.10 11.78
CA VAL A 422 -9.24 0.20 12.28
C VAL A 422 -9.02 -0.03 13.77
N ASN A 423 -9.88 0.53 14.61
CA ASN A 423 -9.84 0.26 16.05
C ASN A 423 -10.46 -1.10 16.39
N GLY A 424 -10.19 -1.60 17.61
CA GLY A 424 -10.66 -2.92 18.05
C GLY A 424 -12.19 -3.08 18.00
N ALA A 425 -12.94 -2.00 18.25
CA ALA A 425 -14.40 -2.05 18.18
C ALA A 425 -14.90 -2.21 16.72
N LEU A 426 -14.30 -1.50 15.77
CA LEU A 426 -14.63 -1.60 14.36
C LEU A 426 -14.26 -2.98 13.81
N GLY A 427 -13.00 -3.43 14.04
CA GLY A 427 -12.52 -4.73 13.58
C GLY A 427 -13.30 -5.91 14.17
N GLY A 428 -13.59 -5.85 15.49
CA GLY A 428 -14.38 -6.87 16.18
C GLY A 428 -15.83 -6.92 15.70
N LYS A 429 -16.51 -5.76 15.57
CA LYS A 429 -17.90 -5.69 15.05
C LYS A 429 -17.98 -6.15 13.60
N PHE A 430 -16.98 -5.86 12.78
CA PHE A 430 -16.97 -6.32 11.39
C PHE A 430 -16.93 -7.86 11.31
N VAL A 431 -15.99 -8.52 11.99
CA VAL A 431 -15.92 -9.99 11.95
C VAL A 431 -17.11 -10.63 12.62
N GLN A 432 -17.68 -10.02 13.67
CA GLN A 432 -18.94 -10.45 14.29
C GLN A 432 -20.08 -10.39 13.28
N ARG A 433 -20.16 -9.32 12.49
CA ARG A 433 -21.19 -9.18 11.47
C ARG A 433 -21.08 -10.23 10.37
N VAL A 434 -19.85 -10.54 9.94
CA VAL A 434 -19.61 -11.65 9.00
C VAL A 434 -20.13 -12.96 9.58
N ALA A 435 -19.83 -13.27 10.84
CA ALA A 435 -20.31 -14.48 11.52
C ALA A 435 -21.86 -14.51 11.56
N GLN A 436 -22.50 -13.43 11.96
CA GLN A 436 -23.97 -13.31 11.99
C GLN A 436 -24.62 -13.55 10.62
N LEU A 437 -24.02 -13.01 9.55
CA LEU A 437 -24.52 -13.23 8.18
C LEU A 437 -24.41 -14.69 7.76
N LEU A 438 -23.36 -15.39 8.19
CA LEU A 438 -23.19 -16.82 7.92
C LEU A 438 -24.14 -17.69 8.77
N GLU A 439 -24.37 -17.35 10.02
CA GLU A 439 -25.28 -18.06 10.93
C GLU A 439 -26.75 -17.87 10.55
N ALA A 440 -27.10 -16.64 10.10
CA ALA A 440 -28.44 -16.29 9.60
C ALA A 440 -28.71 -16.76 8.16
N PHE A 441 -27.87 -17.65 7.60
CA PHE A 441 -28.03 -18.12 6.23
C PHE A 441 -29.40 -18.76 6.01
N ASP A 442 -30.13 -18.26 5.01
CA ASP A 442 -31.46 -18.78 4.66
C ASP A 442 -31.36 -20.18 4.00
N VAL A 443 -31.81 -21.20 4.72
CA VAL A 443 -31.81 -22.60 4.27
C VAL A 443 -32.85 -22.86 3.17
N ASN A 444 -33.81 -21.98 2.98
CA ASN A 444 -34.86 -22.07 1.93
C ASN A 444 -34.43 -21.35 0.66
N ARG A 445 -33.27 -20.70 0.67
CA ARG A 445 -32.73 -20.01 -0.49
C ARG A 445 -32.66 -20.95 -1.68
N THR A 446 -33.26 -20.55 -2.80
CA THR A 446 -33.08 -21.19 -4.09
C THR A 446 -31.83 -20.64 -4.79
N VAL A 447 -31.17 -21.49 -5.55
CA VAL A 447 -29.96 -21.13 -6.31
C VAL A 447 -30.25 -21.17 -7.80
#